data_98afe17fc3095b807631373748aade77
#
_entry.id   98afe17fc3095b807631373748aade77
#
_cell.length_a   1.000
_cell.length_b   1.000
_cell.length_c   1.000
_cell.angle_alpha   90.00
_cell.angle_beta   90.00
_cell.angle_gamma   90.00
#
_symmetry.space_group_name_H-M   'P 1'
#
loop_
_entity.id
_entity.type
_entity.pdbx_description
1 polymer ?
#
loop_
_entity_poly.entity_id
_entity_poly.type
_entity_poly.pdbx_seq_one_letter_code
_entity_poly.pdbx_strand_id
1 'polypeptide(L)'
;MARKKIIAGNWKMNMTPSEAVKLVETLKPLVVNDEVDVVFCVPAIDIIPVVEAAKGSNIQVGAENMYFEEKGAYTGEIAPAMLVDAGVKYVVLGHSERREYFGETNEDVNKKMLKAFEHGITPIMCCGETLTQREQGVTMDFIRQQVKVGFQGVTADQAKTAVIAYEPIWAIGTGKTATTEQAQEVCADIRKCIAEIYDDATAAEIRIQYGGSVNATTAPDLFAQADIDGGLVGGASLKPDFGKIVNYK
;
A
#
# COMPACT_ATOMS: atom_id res chain seq x y z
N MET A 1 9.44 -16.91 11.56
CA MET A 1 10.05 -16.80 10.22
C MET A 1 10.06 -15.33 9.82
N ALA A 2 11.01 -14.89 9.00
CA ALA A 2 10.97 -13.50 8.49
C ALA A 2 9.76 -13.32 7.56
N ARG A 3 9.06 -12.19 7.67
CA ARG A 3 7.95 -11.84 6.77
C ARG A 3 8.49 -11.60 5.36
N LYS A 4 7.78 -12.10 4.34
CA LYS A 4 8.13 -11.82 2.95
C LYS A 4 7.95 -10.31 2.66
N LYS A 5 8.96 -9.69 2.10
CA LYS A 5 8.88 -8.27 1.74
C LYS A 5 7.87 -8.04 0.63
N ILE A 6 7.21 -6.88 0.64
CA ILE A 6 6.27 -6.44 -0.41
C ILE A 6 6.65 -5.04 -0.88
N ILE A 7 6.89 -4.88 -2.17
CA ILE A 7 7.20 -3.60 -2.78
C ILE A 7 6.13 -3.28 -3.80
N ALA A 8 5.28 -2.31 -3.44
CA ALA A 8 4.17 -1.87 -4.25
C ALA A 8 4.49 -0.51 -4.89
N GLY A 9 4.38 -0.42 -6.20
CA GLY A 9 4.43 0.85 -6.92
C GLY A 9 3.05 1.47 -6.95
N ASN A 10 2.86 2.62 -6.33
CA ASN A 10 1.67 3.43 -6.48
C ASN A 10 1.89 4.43 -7.62
N TRP A 11 1.26 4.17 -8.76
CA TRP A 11 1.45 5.00 -9.97
C TRP A 11 0.72 6.33 -9.88
N LYS A 12 -0.27 6.41 -8.98
CA LYS A 12 -1.12 7.59 -8.83
C LYS A 12 -1.79 7.95 -10.16
N MET A 13 -2.15 9.20 -10.40
CA MET A 13 -2.76 9.67 -11.64
C MET A 13 -1.69 9.89 -12.72
N ASN A 14 -1.04 8.81 -13.16
CA ASN A 14 -0.02 8.84 -14.20
C ASN A 14 -0.23 7.68 -15.19
N MET A 15 0.31 7.84 -16.38
CA MET A 15 0.29 6.94 -17.52
C MET A 15 -1.09 6.90 -18.23
N THR A 16 -1.03 6.81 -19.52
CA THR A 16 -2.14 6.36 -20.36
C THR A 16 -2.03 4.85 -20.55
N PRO A 17 -3.08 4.13 -20.96
CA PRO A 17 -3.01 2.68 -21.15
C PRO A 17 -1.84 2.20 -22.03
N SER A 18 -1.53 2.94 -23.09
CA SER A 18 -0.40 2.60 -23.97
C SER A 18 0.97 2.83 -23.32
N GLU A 19 1.10 3.86 -22.47
CA GLU A 19 2.32 4.14 -21.70
C GLU A 19 2.46 3.13 -20.57
N ALA A 20 1.37 2.76 -19.92
CA ALA A 20 1.32 1.76 -18.86
C ALA A 20 1.87 0.40 -19.33
N VAL A 21 1.41 -0.08 -20.50
CA VAL A 21 1.94 -1.31 -21.12
C VAL A 21 3.44 -1.21 -21.37
N LYS A 22 3.92 -0.12 -21.96
CA LYS A 22 5.35 0.09 -22.22
C LYS A 22 6.18 0.11 -20.94
N LEU A 23 5.64 0.72 -19.88
CA LEU A 23 6.30 0.77 -18.58
C LEU A 23 6.40 -0.64 -17.97
N VAL A 24 5.32 -1.44 -18.03
CA VAL A 24 5.34 -2.84 -17.57
C VAL A 24 6.39 -3.64 -18.33
N GLU A 25 6.42 -3.56 -19.66
CA GLU A 25 7.42 -4.26 -20.49
C GLU A 25 8.86 -3.86 -20.12
N THR A 26 9.08 -2.57 -19.82
CA THR A 26 10.38 -2.05 -19.37
C THR A 26 10.78 -2.58 -17.99
N LEU A 27 9.83 -2.60 -17.05
CA LEU A 27 10.10 -2.97 -15.66
C LEU A 27 10.13 -4.49 -15.44
N LYS A 28 9.36 -5.25 -16.20
CA LYS A 28 9.19 -6.71 -16.07
C LYS A 28 10.52 -7.46 -15.92
N PRO A 29 11.56 -7.25 -16.77
CA PRO A 29 12.85 -7.92 -16.60
C PRO A 29 13.67 -7.39 -15.41
N LEU A 30 13.36 -6.20 -14.89
CA LEU A 30 14.11 -5.54 -13.83
C LEU A 30 13.61 -5.90 -12.42
N VAL A 31 12.37 -6.39 -12.32
CA VAL A 31 11.71 -6.67 -11.03
C VAL A 31 11.57 -8.18 -10.73
N VAL A 32 12.32 -9.01 -11.43
CA VAL A 32 12.35 -10.46 -11.18
C VAL A 32 12.99 -10.71 -9.82
N ASN A 33 12.20 -11.17 -8.86
CA ASN A 33 12.65 -11.46 -7.50
C ASN A 33 11.64 -12.37 -6.79
N ASP A 34 12.03 -13.58 -6.44
CA ASP A 34 11.16 -14.57 -5.77
C ASP A 34 11.02 -14.31 -4.26
N GLU A 35 11.93 -13.53 -3.68
CA GLU A 35 11.93 -13.19 -2.25
C GLU A 35 11.03 -11.99 -1.91
N VAL A 36 10.50 -11.29 -2.93
CA VAL A 36 9.71 -10.08 -2.80
C VAL A 36 8.40 -10.23 -3.56
N ASP A 37 7.29 -9.82 -2.94
CA ASP A 37 6.04 -9.61 -3.66
C ASP A 37 6.09 -8.25 -4.36
N VAL A 38 6.00 -8.25 -5.70
CA VAL A 38 6.02 -7.05 -6.52
C VAL A 38 4.60 -6.72 -6.96
N VAL A 39 4.14 -5.53 -6.62
CA VAL A 39 2.77 -5.08 -6.93
C VAL A 39 2.81 -3.77 -7.71
N PHE A 40 2.03 -3.67 -8.78
CA PHE A 40 1.80 -2.41 -9.50
C PHE A 40 0.36 -1.95 -9.21
N CYS A 41 0.21 -0.91 -8.39
CA CYS A 41 -1.07 -0.27 -8.13
C CYS A 41 -1.25 0.85 -9.15
N VAL A 42 -2.24 0.69 -10.01
CA VAL A 42 -2.41 1.49 -11.24
C VAL A 42 -3.78 2.15 -11.31
N PRO A 43 -3.94 3.25 -12.07
CA PRO A 43 -5.24 3.84 -12.35
C PRO A 43 -6.23 2.82 -12.92
N ALA A 44 -7.53 2.99 -12.62
CA ALA A 44 -8.56 2.04 -13.04
C ALA A 44 -8.59 1.76 -14.53
N ILE A 45 -8.30 2.77 -15.36
CA ILE A 45 -8.26 2.65 -16.82
C ILE A 45 -7.09 1.78 -17.32
N ASP A 46 -6.04 1.61 -16.50
CA ASP A 46 -4.83 0.88 -16.85
C ASP A 46 -4.83 -0.57 -16.34
N ILE A 47 -5.79 -0.94 -15.48
CA ILE A 47 -5.81 -2.27 -14.83
C ILE A 47 -5.77 -3.40 -15.87
N ILE A 48 -6.72 -3.43 -16.79
CA ILE A 48 -6.82 -4.53 -17.77
C ILE A 48 -5.56 -4.63 -18.65
N PRO A 49 -5.08 -3.54 -19.30
CA PRO A 49 -3.86 -3.62 -20.12
C PRO A 49 -2.61 -3.97 -19.30
N VAL A 50 -2.51 -3.54 -18.04
CA VAL A 50 -1.38 -3.88 -17.17
C VAL A 50 -1.45 -5.35 -16.74
N VAL A 51 -2.62 -5.88 -16.40
CA VAL A 51 -2.79 -7.31 -16.10
C VAL A 51 -2.36 -8.18 -17.28
N GLU A 52 -2.76 -7.82 -18.50
CA GLU A 52 -2.33 -8.54 -19.70
C GLU A 52 -0.81 -8.47 -19.91
N ALA A 53 -0.20 -7.28 -19.82
CA ALA A 53 1.23 -7.10 -19.99
C ALA A 53 2.07 -7.80 -18.89
N ALA A 54 1.54 -7.92 -17.68
CA ALA A 54 2.20 -8.59 -16.56
C ALA A 54 2.19 -10.13 -16.64
N LYS A 55 1.42 -10.72 -17.53
CA LYS A 55 1.33 -12.19 -17.67
C LYS A 55 2.71 -12.83 -17.83
N GLY A 56 2.92 -13.96 -17.17
CA GLY A 56 4.17 -14.70 -17.20
C GLY A 56 5.32 -14.03 -16.41
N SER A 57 5.01 -13.09 -15.52
CA SER A 57 5.97 -12.49 -14.59
C SER A 57 5.52 -12.68 -13.13
N ASN A 58 6.37 -12.22 -12.20
CA ASN A 58 6.05 -12.17 -10.77
C ASN A 58 5.26 -10.92 -10.35
N ILE A 59 4.92 -10.04 -11.30
CA ILE A 59 4.19 -8.80 -11.04
C ILE A 59 2.73 -9.11 -10.76
N GLN A 60 2.22 -8.62 -9.65
CA GLN A 60 0.81 -8.62 -9.29
C GLN A 60 0.24 -7.22 -9.51
N VAL A 61 -1.03 -7.14 -9.90
CA VAL A 61 -1.68 -5.86 -10.18
C VAL A 61 -2.61 -5.49 -9.02
N GLY A 62 -2.51 -4.25 -8.60
CA GLY A 62 -3.36 -3.62 -7.62
C GLY A 62 -4.16 -2.47 -8.21
N ALA A 63 -5.30 -2.18 -7.59
CA ALA A 63 -6.06 -0.96 -7.83
C ALA A 63 -5.67 0.13 -6.83
N GLU A 64 -5.83 1.40 -7.20
CA GLU A 64 -5.53 2.54 -6.34
C GLU A 64 -6.71 2.94 -5.44
N ASN A 65 -7.87 2.35 -5.66
CA ASN A 65 -9.09 2.53 -4.88
C ASN A 65 -10.16 1.52 -5.33
N MET A 66 -11.20 1.34 -4.51
CA MET A 66 -12.46 0.74 -4.87
C MET A 66 -13.58 1.31 -3.99
N TYR A 67 -14.82 1.12 -4.39
CA TYR A 67 -15.97 1.44 -3.55
C TYR A 67 -16.39 0.23 -2.71
N PHE A 68 -17.21 0.44 -1.69
CA PHE A 68 -17.66 -0.62 -0.78
C PHE A 68 -19.05 -1.19 -1.12
N GLU A 69 -19.70 -0.69 -2.17
CA GLU A 69 -20.99 -1.22 -2.64
C GLU A 69 -20.78 -2.18 -3.82
N GLU A 70 -21.62 -3.21 -3.88
CA GLU A 70 -21.54 -4.25 -4.90
C GLU A 70 -21.94 -3.74 -6.28
N LYS A 71 -22.92 -2.85 -6.33
CA LYS A 71 -23.46 -2.22 -7.54
C LYS A 71 -24.43 -1.11 -7.17
N GLY A 72 -24.76 -0.24 -8.11
CA GLY A 72 -25.82 0.73 -7.87
C GLY A 72 -25.57 2.09 -8.52
N ALA A 73 -26.29 3.10 -8.03
CA ALA A 73 -26.22 4.47 -8.52
C ALA A 73 -25.04 5.23 -7.91
N TYR A 74 -23.83 4.78 -8.19
CA TYR A 74 -22.58 5.36 -7.71
C TYR A 74 -21.69 5.72 -8.91
N THR A 75 -22.13 6.67 -9.71
CA THR A 75 -21.49 7.06 -10.97
C THR A 75 -20.03 7.43 -10.75
N GLY A 76 -19.13 6.70 -11.44
CA GLY A 76 -17.67 6.90 -11.37
C GLY A 76 -16.95 5.93 -10.42
N GLU A 77 -17.66 5.22 -9.54
CA GLU A 77 -17.06 4.25 -8.62
C GLU A 77 -16.84 2.87 -9.26
N ILE A 78 -15.86 2.14 -8.73
CA ILE A 78 -15.47 0.79 -9.15
C ILE A 78 -15.85 -0.19 -8.04
N ALA A 79 -16.73 -1.15 -8.34
CA ALA A 79 -17.13 -2.18 -7.40
C ALA A 79 -16.03 -3.25 -7.23
N PRO A 80 -15.95 -3.94 -6.06
CA PRO A 80 -14.97 -5.00 -5.83
C PRO A 80 -15.02 -6.12 -6.88
N ALA A 81 -16.21 -6.56 -7.27
CA ALA A 81 -16.38 -7.60 -8.29
C ALA A 81 -15.79 -7.21 -9.65
N MET A 82 -15.82 -5.92 -10.02
CA MET A 82 -15.20 -5.43 -11.26
C MET A 82 -13.68 -5.58 -11.20
N LEU A 83 -13.05 -5.36 -10.04
CA LEU A 83 -11.62 -5.53 -9.84
C LEU A 83 -11.20 -7.00 -9.88
N VAL A 84 -12.00 -7.88 -9.27
CA VAL A 84 -11.75 -9.32 -9.31
C VAL A 84 -11.81 -9.86 -10.75
N ASP A 85 -12.83 -9.50 -11.50
CA ASP A 85 -12.99 -9.88 -12.90
C ASP A 85 -11.85 -9.37 -13.79
N ALA A 86 -11.35 -8.16 -13.51
CA ALA A 86 -10.19 -7.59 -14.18
C ALA A 86 -8.84 -8.23 -13.75
N GLY A 87 -8.82 -9.13 -12.75
CA GLY A 87 -7.61 -9.85 -12.32
C GLY A 87 -6.79 -9.16 -11.23
N VAL A 88 -7.35 -8.13 -10.57
CA VAL A 88 -6.69 -7.40 -9.47
C VAL A 88 -6.52 -8.30 -8.25
N LYS A 89 -5.36 -8.18 -7.57
CA LYS A 89 -5.02 -8.93 -6.36
C LYS A 89 -4.88 -8.05 -5.12
N TYR A 90 -4.58 -6.78 -5.29
CA TYR A 90 -4.38 -5.81 -4.22
C TYR A 90 -5.23 -4.56 -4.44
N VAL A 91 -5.53 -3.84 -3.38
CA VAL A 91 -6.15 -2.52 -3.48
C VAL A 91 -5.58 -1.57 -2.42
N VAL A 92 -5.17 -0.38 -2.84
CA VAL A 92 -4.77 0.70 -1.94
C VAL A 92 -6.02 1.39 -1.41
N LEU A 93 -6.14 1.50 -0.09
CA LEU A 93 -7.30 2.10 0.58
C LEU A 93 -6.85 3.16 1.57
N GLY A 94 -7.51 4.30 1.58
CA GLY A 94 -7.22 5.37 2.52
C GLY A 94 -5.90 6.10 2.27
N HIS A 95 -5.38 6.10 1.03
CA HIS A 95 -4.19 6.88 0.69
C HIS A 95 -4.36 8.35 1.09
N SER A 96 -3.30 8.99 1.56
CA SER A 96 -3.33 10.37 2.07
C SER A 96 -4.00 11.36 1.11
N GLU A 97 -3.73 11.25 -0.20
CA GLU A 97 -4.36 12.10 -1.23
C GLU A 97 -5.88 11.89 -1.29
N ARG A 98 -6.37 10.66 -1.09
CA ARG A 98 -7.82 10.42 -1.07
C ARG A 98 -8.49 10.97 0.17
N ARG A 99 -7.82 10.90 1.31
CA ARG A 99 -8.29 11.50 2.56
C ARG A 99 -8.35 13.02 2.45
N GLU A 100 -7.30 13.63 1.88
CA GLU A 100 -7.17 15.08 1.77
C GLU A 100 -8.07 15.69 0.69
N TYR A 101 -8.04 15.14 -0.53
CA TYR A 101 -8.70 15.76 -1.68
C TYR A 101 -10.11 15.24 -1.93
N PHE A 102 -10.45 14.05 -1.48
CA PHE A 102 -11.74 13.40 -1.74
C PHE A 102 -12.52 13.10 -0.45
N GLY A 103 -12.02 13.51 0.71
CA GLY A 103 -12.73 13.39 1.98
C GLY A 103 -12.94 11.96 2.46
N GLU A 104 -12.07 11.01 2.05
CA GLU A 104 -12.17 9.61 2.47
C GLU A 104 -11.92 9.48 3.98
N THR A 105 -12.91 8.97 4.71
CA THR A 105 -12.87 8.83 6.16
C THR A 105 -12.29 7.48 6.60
N ASN A 106 -11.98 7.34 7.89
CA ASN A 106 -11.55 6.05 8.44
C ASN A 106 -12.64 4.99 8.34
N GLU A 107 -13.90 5.40 8.50
CA GLU A 107 -15.09 4.54 8.36
C GLU A 107 -15.29 4.07 6.92
N ASP A 108 -15.03 4.92 5.92
CA ASP A 108 -15.05 4.51 4.51
C ASP A 108 -13.94 3.51 4.21
N VAL A 109 -12.74 3.76 4.73
CA VAL A 109 -11.61 2.82 4.60
C VAL A 109 -11.96 1.47 5.25
N ASN A 110 -12.56 1.45 6.43
CA ASN A 110 -13.00 0.22 7.08
C ASN A 110 -14.01 -0.56 6.23
N LYS A 111 -15.08 0.09 5.72
CA LYS A 111 -16.05 -0.55 4.83
C LYS A 111 -15.36 -1.16 3.60
N LYS A 112 -14.43 -0.43 2.99
CA LYS A 112 -13.66 -0.92 1.83
C LYS A 112 -12.77 -2.08 2.20
N MET A 113 -12.11 -2.08 3.36
CA MET A 113 -11.31 -3.21 3.83
C MET A 113 -12.15 -4.49 3.99
N LEU A 114 -13.31 -4.39 4.65
CA LEU A 114 -14.22 -5.53 4.80
C LEU A 114 -14.65 -6.08 3.45
N LYS A 115 -14.99 -5.21 2.50
CA LYS A 115 -15.35 -5.62 1.14
C LYS A 115 -14.18 -6.21 0.34
N ALA A 116 -12.97 -5.69 0.52
CA ALA A 116 -11.79 -6.29 -0.10
C ALA A 116 -11.60 -7.75 0.33
N PHE A 117 -11.70 -8.02 1.63
CA PHE A 117 -11.61 -9.39 2.16
C PHE A 117 -12.75 -10.29 1.69
N GLU A 118 -14.00 -9.80 1.63
CA GLU A 118 -15.15 -10.56 1.11
C GLU A 118 -14.91 -11.03 -0.34
N HIS A 119 -14.20 -10.23 -1.13
CA HIS A 119 -13.88 -10.52 -2.54
C HIS A 119 -12.50 -11.14 -2.76
N GLY A 120 -11.76 -11.48 -1.71
CA GLY A 120 -10.42 -12.07 -1.82
C GLY A 120 -9.36 -11.14 -2.40
N ILE A 121 -9.56 -9.82 -2.29
CA ILE A 121 -8.59 -8.80 -2.65
C ILE A 121 -7.80 -8.42 -1.40
N THR A 122 -6.47 -8.41 -1.47
CA THR A 122 -5.62 -8.00 -0.36
C THR A 122 -5.61 -6.48 -0.22
N PRO A 123 -6.11 -5.89 0.88
CA PRO A 123 -6.02 -4.46 1.08
C PRO A 123 -4.61 -4.02 1.48
N ILE A 124 -4.17 -2.89 0.93
CA ILE A 124 -3.04 -2.08 1.39
C ILE A 124 -3.65 -0.84 2.05
N MET A 125 -3.83 -0.90 3.37
CA MET A 125 -4.43 0.20 4.12
C MET A 125 -3.39 1.27 4.43
N CYS A 126 -3.60 2.48 3.94
CA CYS A 126 -2.75 3.64 4.20
C CYS A 126 -3.15 4.37 5.49
N CYS A 127 -2.16 4.72 6.29
CA CYS A 127 -2.29 5.58 7.46
C CYS A 127 -1.10 6.52 7.55
N GLY A 128 -1.28 7.68 8.17
CA GLY A 128 -0.20 8.64 8.31
C GLY A 128 -0.66 9.96 8.90
N GLU A 129 0.30 10.72 9.41
CA GLU A 129 0.10 12.01 10.06
C GLU A 129 0.62 13.17 9.23
N THR A 130 0.00 14.33 9.41
CA THR A 130 0.48 15.62 8.90
C THR A 130 1.66 16.15 9.72
N LEU A 131 2.38 17.13 9.17
CA LEU A 131 3.47 17.81 9.91
C LEU A 131 2.97 18.43 11.21
N THR A 132 1.80 19.07 11.18
CA THR A 132 1.19 19.67 12.37
C THR A 132 0.95 18.64 13.47
N GLN A 133 0.40 17.48 13.15
CA GLN A 133 0.18 16.41 14.12
C GLN A 133 1.48 15.86 14.70
N ARG A 134 2.52 15.77 13.87
CA ARG A 134 3.85 15.36 14.33
C ARG A 134 4.48 16.38 15.28
N GLU A 135 4.41 17.67 14.94
CA GLU A 135 4.93 18.75 15.77
C GLU A 135 4.16 18.89 17.10
N GLN A 136 2.88 18.55 17.11
CA GLN A 136 2.05 18.48 18.32
C GLN A 136 2.32 17.23 19.18
N GLY A 137 3.13 16.28 18.71
CA GLY A 137 3.44 15.05 19.45
C GLY A 137 2.30 14.02 19.51
N VAL A 138 1.30 14.11 18.60
CA VAL A 138 0.12 13.22 18.58
C VAL A 138 0.20 12.17 17.45
N THR A 139 1.36 11.97 16.84
CA THR A 139 1.58 11.02 15.73
C THR A 139 1.00 9.63 16.05
N MET A 140 1.41 9.04 17.17
CA MET A 140 0.99 7.67 17.52
C MET A 140 -0.51 7.58 17.79
N ASP A 141 -1.08 8.53 18.50
CA ASP A 141 -2.52 8.56 18.80
C ASP A 141 -3.34 8.63 17.52
N PHE A 142 -2.94 9.50 16.59
CA PHE A 142 -3.62 9.69 15.32
C PHE A 142 -3.54 8.45 14.43
N ILE A 143 -2.34 7.86 14.28
CA ILE A 143 -2.14 6.66 13.48
C ILE A 143 -2.85 5.46 14.10
N ARG A 144 -2.79 5.28 15.41
CA ARG A 144 -3.53 4.24 16.14
C ARG A 144 -5.04 4.36 15.93
N GLN A 145 -5.58 5.58 15.91
CA GLN A 145 -6.99 5.81 15.59
C GLN A 145 -7.31 5.31 14.17
N GLN A 146 -6.51 5.66 13.18
CA GLN A 146 -6.71 5.20 11.79
C GLN A 146 -6.67 3.67 11.70
N VAL A 147 -5.69 3.04 12.34
CA VAL A 147 -5.54 1.58 12.36
C VAL A 147 -6.71 0.90 13.08
N LYS A 148 -7.07 1.35 14.29
CA LYS A 148 -8.16 0.76 15.06
C LYS A 148 -9.51 0.84 14.36
N VAL A 149 -9.82 1.99 13.74
CA VAL A 149 -11.06 2.14 12.97
C VAL A 149 -11.02 1.32 11.68
N GLY A 150 -9.90 1.37 10.94
CA GLY A 150 -9.74 0.62 9.69
C GLY A 150 -9.88 -0.90 9.85
N PHE A 151 -9.44 -1.44 10.99
CA PHE A 151 -9.51 -2.88 11.30
C PHE A 151 -10.77 -3.29 12.09
N GLN A 152 -11.71 -2.39 12.33
CA GLN A 152 -12.94 -2.73 13.04
C GLN A 152 -13.74 -3.80 12.25
N GLY A 153 -14.08 -4.91 12.94
CA GLY A 153 -14.80 -6.03 12.33
C GLY A 153 -13.96 -6.94 11.42
N VAL A 154 -12.68 -6.63 11.19
CA VAL A 154 -11.76 -7.52 10.49
C VAL A 154 -11.34 -8.65 11.40
N THR A 155 -11.39 -9.90 10.94
CA THR A 155 -10.96 -11.07 11.74
C THR A 155 -9.43 -11.16 11.82
N ALA A 156 -8.89 -11.86 12.82
CA ALA A 156 -7.44 -12.08 12.94
C ALA A 156 -6.84 -12.74 11.70
N ASP A 157 -7.53 -13.72 11.09
CA ASP A 157 -7.04 -14.40 9.89
C ASP A 157 -7.04 -13.48 8.66
N GLN A 158 -8.02 -12.59 8.52
CA GLN A 158 -8.02 -11.55 7.50
C GLN A 158 -6.88 -10.55 7.73
N ALA A 159 -6.69 -10.11 8.99
CA ALA A 159 -5.64 -9.15 9.34
C ALA A 159 -4.23 -9.64 8.97
N LYS A 160 -3.94 -10.94 9.16
CA LYS A 160 -2.66 -11.56 8.76
C LYS A 160 -2.35 -11.40 7.28
N THR A 161 -3.36 -11.31 6.42
CA THR A 161 -3.20 -11.17 4.97
C THR A 161 -3.13 -9.72 4.52
N ALA A 162 -3.57 -8.77 5.36
CA ALA A 162 -3.54 -7.35 5.04
C ALA A 162 -2.12 -6.78 4.97
N VAL A 163 -2.01 -5.63 4.34
CA VAL A 163 -0.81 -4.79 4.37
C VAL A 163 -1.19 -3.43 4.93
N ILE A 164 -0.36 -2.86 5.81
CA ILE A 164 -0.50 -1.48 6.27
C ILE A 164 0.63 -0.67 5.65
N ALA A 165 0.31 0.48 5.04
CA ALA A 165 1.29 1.41 4.50
C ALA A 165 1.33 2.67 5.37
N TYR A 166 2.44 2.88 6.07
CA TYR A 166 2.68 4.11 6.82
C TYR A 166 3.19 5.21 5.91
N GLU A 167 2.43 6.28 5.81
CA GLU A 167 2.71 7.44 4.98
C GLU A 167 2.95 8.68 5.87
N PRO A 168 4.22 9.05 6.20
CA PRO A 168 4.46 10.37 6.80
C PRO A 168 4.10 11.44 5.75
N ILE A 169 2.87 12.01 5.84
CA ILE A 169 2.33 12.92 4.81
C ILE A 169 3.27 14.11 4.59
N TRP A 170 3.91 14.59 5.66
CA TRP A 170 4.90 15.67 5.62
C TRP A 170 6.18 15.33 4.84
N ALA A 171 6.43 14.07 4.54
CA ALA A 171 7.57 13.58 3.77
C ALA A 171 7.21 13.08 2.36
N ILE A 172 5.96 13.29 1.90
CA ILE A 172 5.53 12.88 0.57
C ILE A 172 5.59 14.08 -0.37
N GLY A 173 6.50 14.03 -1.36
CA GLY A 173 6.59 15.07 -2.39
C GLY A 173 7.07 16.45 -1.91
N THR A 174 7.49 16.59 -0.65
CA THR A 174 7.88 17.86 -0.04
C THR A 174 9.40 18.13 -0.09
N GLY A 175 10.18 17.12 -0.48
CA GLY A 175 11.65 17.14 -0.38
C GLY A 175 12.18 16.83 1.03
N LYS A 176 11.30 16.72 2.04
CA LYS A 176 11.65 16.19 3.37
C LYS A 176 11.57 14.66 3.35
N THR A 177 12.42 14.01 4.13
CA THR A 177 12.39 12.56 4.32
C THR A 177 12.38 12.24 5.82
N ALA A 178 11.59 11.27 6.22
CA ALA A 178 11.73 10.72 7.56
C ALA A 178 13.07 9.98 7.66
N THR A 179 13.72 10.02 8.82
CA THR A 179 14.87 9.14 9.05
C THR A 179 14.42 7.69 9.13
N THR A 180 15.35 6.76 8.94
CA THR A 180 15.08 5.33 9.08
C THR A 180 14.54 4.97 10.47
N GLU A 181 15.07 5.61 11.51
CA GLU A 181 14.64 5.45 12.91
C GLU A 181 13.21 5.96 13.11
N GLN A 182 12.87 7.12 12.55
CA GLN A 182 11.52 7.67 12.62
C GLN A 182 10.50 6.76 11.91
N ALA A 183 10.86 6.21 10.75
CA ALA A 183 10.04 5.26 10.03
C ALA A 183 9.84 3.95 10.85
N GLN A 184 10.93 3.41 11.41
CA GLN A 184 10.90 2.22 12.24
C GLN A 184 10.05 2.42 13.50
N GLU A 185 10.21 3.55 14.19
CA GLU A 185 9.45 3.86 15.40
C GLU A 185 7.94 3.78 15.18
N VAL A 186 7.45 4.40 14.11
CA VAL A 186 6.01 4.40 13.80
C VAL A 186 5.54 3.03 13.31
N CYS A 187 6.32 2.34 12.47
CA CYS A 187 5.97 0.99 12.02
C CYS A 187 5.93 -0.01 13.19
N ALA A 188 6.83 0.12 14.17
CA ALA A 188 6.80 -0.69 15.39
C ALA A 188 5.54 -0.40 16.24
N ASP A 189 5.13 0.87 16.37
CA ASP A 189 3.91 1.22 17.10
C ASP A 189 2.64 0.74 16.37
N ILE A 190 2.61 0.79 15.03
CA ILE A 190 1.52 0.18 14.25
C ILE A 190 1.43 -1.32 14.55
N ARG A 191 2.55 -2.05 14.54
CA ARG A 191 2.57 -3.49 14.87
C ARG A 191 2.10 -3.76 16.28
N LYS A 192 2.52 -2.95 17.24
CA LYS A 192 2.04 -3.02 18.62
C LYS A 192 0.53 -2.76 18.71
N CYS A 193 0.02 -1.79 17.96
CA CYS A 193 -1.42 -1.53 17.89
C CYS A 193 -2.21 -2.74 17.36
N ILE A 194 -1.69 -3.45 16.36
CA ILE A 194 -2.30 -4.70 15.86
C ILE A 194 -2.25 -5.80 16.93
N ALA A 195 -1.15 -5.93 17.68
CA ALA A 195 -1.07 -6.88 18.79
C ALA A 195 -2.11 -6.58 19.89
N GLU A 196 -2.39 -5.31 20.17
CA GLU A 196 -3.43 -4.89 21.11
C GLU A 196 -4.85 -5.15 20.61
N ILE A 197 -5.08 -5.10 19.27
CA ILE A 197 -6.40 -5.38 18.66
C ILE A 197 -6.67 -6.89 18.63
N TYR A 198 -5.65 -7.71 18.35
CA TYR A 198 -5.76 -9.15 18.18
C TYR A 198 -4.85 -9.90 19.18
N ASP A 199 -3.61 -10.16 18.75
CA ASP A 199 -2.56 -10.84 19.52
C ASP A 199 -1.19 -10.66 18.83
N ASP A 200 -0.12 -11.08 19.53
CA ASP A 200 1.25 -11.01 19.02
C ASP A 200 1.48 -11.89 17.78
N ALA A 201 0.78 -13.02 17.67
CA ALA A 201 0.91 -13.93 16.53
C ALA A 201 0.36 -13.28 15.26
N THR A 202 -0.80 -12.65 15.34
CA THR A 202 -1.39 -11.88 14.23
C THR A 202 -0.50 -10.70 13.84
N ALA A 203 -0.01 -9.94 14.82
CA ALA A 203 0.89 -8.82 14.59
C ALA A 203 2.23 -9.24 13.96
N ALA A 204 2.71 -10.44 14.26
CA ALA A 204 3.93 -10.97 13.67
C ALA A 204 3.79 -11.36 12.19
N GLU A 205 2.58 -11.60 11.70
CA GLU A 205 2.33 -11.99 10.31
C GLU A 205 1.98 -10.83 9.40
N ILE A 206 1.28 -9.80 9.90
CA ILE A 206 0.89 -8.63 9.09
C ILE A 206 2.12 -7.91 8.54
N ARG A 207 2.05 -7.48 7.29
CA ARG A 207 3.14 -6.74 6.64
C ARG A 207 2.90 -5.24 6.74
N ILE A 208 3.97 -4.51 7.06
CA ILE A 208 3.94 -3.06 7.18
C ILE A 208 4.93 -2.46 6.18
N GLN A 209 4.43 -1.63 5.28
CA GLN A 209 5.21 -0.88 4.30
C GLN A 209 5.51 0.53 4.81
N TYR A 210 6.67 1.05 4.42
CA TYR A 210 6.94 2.47 4.51
C TYR A 210 6.51 3.15 3.20
N GLY A 211 5.63 4.15 3.29
CA GLY A 211 5.04 4.87 2.16
C GLY A 211 5.54 6.31 1.99
N GLY A 212 6.58 6.71 2.71
CA GLY A 212 7.26 7.98 2.47
C GLY A 212 8.20 7.92 1.26
N SER A 213 9.21 8.78 1.23
CA SER A 213 10.17 8.82 0.12
C SER A 213 11.08 7.59 0.13
N VAL A 214 10.82 6.63 -0.75
CA VAL A 214 11.66 5.45 -1.00
C VAL A 214 12.33 5.57 -2.36
N ASN A 215 13.63 5.33 -2.39
CA ASN A 215 14.43 5.28 -3.61
C ASN A 215 15.51 4.19 -3.50
N ALA A 216 16.26 3.96 -4.58
CA ALA A 216 17.28 2.91 -4.62
C ALA A 216 18.38 3.06 -3.57
N THR A 217 18.66 4.28 -3.08
CA THR A 217 19.69 4.53 -2.05
C THR A 217 19.15 4.27 -0.66
N THR A 218 17.89 4.62 -0.37
CA THR A 218 17.29 4.52 0.97
C THR A 218 16.64 3.15 1.24
N ALA A 219 16.28 2.43 0.20
CA ALA A 219 15.59 1.13 0.31
C ALA A 219 16.35 0.09 1.17
N PRO A 220 17.68 -0.12 1.02
CA PRO A 220 18.41 -1.10 1.84
C PRO A 220 18.27 -0.83 3.34
N ASP A 221 18.50 0.39 3.78
CA ASP A 221 18.47 0.76 5.21
C ASP A 221 17.05 0.70 5.78
N LEU A 222 16.05 1.16 5.01
CA LEU A 222 14.63 1.08 5.40
C LEU A 222 14.16 -0.37 5.52
N PHE A 223 14.47 -1.21 4.54
CA PHE A 223 13.97 -2.59 4.52
C PHE A 223 14.78 -3.55 5.42
N ALA A 224 15.92 -3.09 5.95
CA ALA A 224 16.64 -3.78 7.01
C ALA A 224 15.98 -3.63 8.39
N GLN A 225 15.08 -2.65 8.57
CA GLN A 225 14.41 -2.44 9.84
C GLN A 225 13.47 -3.59 10.20
N ALA A 226 13.32 -3.85 11.50
CA ALA A 226 12.59 -5.01 12.03
C ALA A 226 11.09 -4.99 11.71
N ASP A 227 10.49 -3.79 11.63
CA ASP A 227 9.06 -3.61 11.44
C ASP A 227 8.67 -3.00 10.09
N ILE A 228 9.64 -2.85 9.18
CA ILE A 228 9.39 -2.39 7.81
C ILE A 228 9.52 -3.59 6.85
N ASP A 229 8.39 -4.02 6.29
CA ASP A 229 8.29 -5.18 5.43
C ASP A 229 8.29 -4.83 3.93
N GLY A 230 8.78 -3.67 3.58
CA GLY A 230 8.87 -3.18 2.20
C GLY A 230 8.40 -1.75 2.03
N GLY A 231 7.96 -1.39 0.83
CA GLY A 231 7.60 0.01 0.52
C GLY A 231 6.38 0.16 -0.38
N LEU A 232 5.61 1.22 -0.12
CA LEU A 232 4.65 1.77 -1.07
C LEU A 232 5.32 2.94 -1.80
N VAL A 233 5.74 2.70 -3.03
CA VAL A 233 6.68 3.56 -3.78
C VAL A 233 5.91 4.42 -4.79
N GLY A 234 5.98 5.73 -4.67
CA GLY A 234 5.37 6.66 -5.63
C GLY A 234 6.19 6.84 -6.91
N GLY A 235 6.63 8.05 -7.21
CA GLY A 235 7.26 8.43 -8.49
C GLY A 235 8.48 7.60 -8.94
N ALA A 236 9.21 6.96 -8.01
CA ALA A 236 10.29 6.04 -8.38
C ALA A 236 9.78 4.75 -9.03
N SER A 237 8.51 4.36 -8.80
CA SER A 237 7.90 3.18 -9.41
C SER A 237 7.59 3.36 -10.90
N LEU A 238 7.65 4.58 -11.41
CA LEU A 238 7.45 4.93 -12.82
C LEU A 238 8.76 4.95 -13.62
N LYS A 239 9.86 4.44 -13.05
CA LYS A 239 11.21 4.52 -13.63
C LYS A 239 11.94 3.18 -13.51
N PRO A 240 12.94 2.89 -14.34
CA PRO A 240 13.78 1.69 -14.24
C PRO A 240 14.44 1.50 -12.86
N ASP A 241 14.67 2.58 -12.12
CA ASP A 241 15.20 2.53 -10.74
C ASP A 241 14.30 1.75 -9.77
N PHE A 242 13.03 1.51 -10.11
CA PHE A 242 12.14 0.62 -9.34
C PHE A 242 12.72 -0.79 -9.23
N GLY A 243 13.38 -1.28 -10.29
CA GLY A 243 14.09 -2.56 -10.25
C GLY A 243 15.17 -2.63 -9.17
N LYS A 244 15.88 -1.51 -8.90
CA LYS A 244 16.87 -1.43 -7.82
C LYS A 244 16.22 -1.41 -6.43
N ILE A 245 15.02 -0.86 -6.32
CA ILE A 245 14.25 -0.88 -5.06
C ILE A 245 13.75 -2.30 -4.77
N VAL A 246 13.26 -3.01 -5.79
CA VAL A 246 12.83 -4.41 -5.67
C VAL A 246 14.01 -5.33 -5.31
N ASN A 247 15.19 -5.08 -5.87
CA ASN A 247 16.42 -5.85 -5.64
C ASN A 247 17.39 -5.10 -4.71
N TYR A 248 16.89 -4.56 -3.63
CA TYR A 248 17.58 -3.66 -2.68
C TYR A 248 18.76 -4.27 -1.90
N LYS A 249 18.96 -5.59 -1.98
CA LYS A 249 20.06 -6.32 -1.35
C LYS A 249 21.35 -6.23 -2.17
#